data_6a3efeeded5d33ee1644016152e50c6b
#
_entry.id   6a3efeeded5d33ee1644016152e50c6b
#
_cell.length_a   1.000
_cell.length_b   1.000
_cell.length_c   1.000
_cell.angle_alpha   90.00
_cell.angle_beta   90.00
_cell.angle_gamma   90.00
#
_symmetry.space_group_name_H-M   'P 1'
#
loop_
_entity.id
_entity.type
_entity.pdbx_description
1 polymer ?
#
loop_
_entity_poly.entity_id
_entity_poly.type
_entity_poly.pdbx_seq_one_letter_code
_entity_poly.pdbx_strand_id
1 'polypeptide(L)'
;RGLSALMADVNVDTNVSPNPEPSRRPDLLIPVEKVVPNPDQPRRSFTQEQLDELARSIEEKGIIQPLIVREKGDSYEIVAGERRWRAAQIAKLHEIPVILRDYDDTEVLEVAIIENIQRADLNPVEEAAGYRQLMDKFGHTQEKLGEALGKSRSYIANLLRLLNLPQDVQDLLQAGKLSAGHARALITSDNPSVLAAQVVAGGLSVRETEKLANLGKPETNKAKKPKLQEKDADTRALEGDLSATLGMNVTITHPEGGDSGSVSIRYKDLEQLDELCRILSSVR
;
A
#
# COMPACT_ATOMS: atom_id res chain seq x y z
N ARG A 1 1.10 16.19 -17.09
CA ARG A 1 0.22 16.44 -15.92
C ARG A 1 0.01 15.07 -15.31
N GLY A 2 0.59 14.82 -14.16
CA GLY A 2 0.66 13.47 -13.61
C GLY A 2 -0.27 13.28 -12.43
N LEU A 3 -0.42 12.02 -12.03
CA LEU A 3 -1.18 11.52 -10.88
C LEU A 3 -1.04 12.40 -9.60
N SER A 4 0.16 12.98 -9.36
CA SER A 4 0.41 13.88 -8.24
C SER A 4 -0.40 15.18 -8.27
N ALA A 5 -0.75 15.69 -9.45
CA ALA A 5 -1.59 16.89 -9.57
C ALA A 5 -3.07 16.58 -9.27
N LEU A 6 -3.53 15.38 -9.66
CA LEU A 6 -4.87 14.89 -9.33
C LEU A 6 -5.01 14.60 -7.83
N MET A 7 -3.95 14.06 -7.21
CA MET A 7 -3.95 13.74 -5.77
C MET A 7 -3.90 14.98 -4.88
N ALA A 8 -3.28 16.07 -5.31
CA ALA A 8 -3.27 17.33 -4.56
C ALA A 8 -4.68 17.93 -4.45
N ASP A 9 -5.56 17.68 -5.44
CA ASP A 9 -6.94 18.15 -5.43
C ASP A 9 -7.88 17.27 -4.59
N VAL A 10 -7.53 15.99 -4.36
CA VAL A 10 -8.35 15.02 -3.60
C VAL A 10 -7.96 14.98 -2.11
N ASN A 11 -6.68 15.20 -1.79
CA ASN A 11 -6.17 15.24 -0.41
C ASN A 11 -6.28 16.64 0.20
N VAL A 12 -7.48 17.15 0.46
CA VAL A 12 -7.70 18.29 1.34
C VAL A 12 -7.98 17.76 2.75
N ASP A 13 -6.99 17.09 3.36
CA ASP A 13 -7.05 16.71 4.78
C ASP A 13 -5.93 17.38 5.57
N THR A 14 -6.40 18.25 6.49
CA THR A 14 -5.86 18.55 7.82
C THR A 14 -4.33 18.63 7.97
N ASN A 15 -3.72 19.76 7.50
CA ASN A 15 -2.64 20.38 8.26
C ASN A 15 -2.60 21.89 7.96
N VAL A 16 -3.05 22.65 8.92
CA VAL A 16 -2.95 24.11 8.93
C VAL A 16 -1.48 24.49 9.11
N SER A 17 -0.81 24.78 8.00
CA SER A 17 0.44 25.54 7.99
C SER A 17 0.18 26.90 7.36
N PRO A 18 0.63 27.99 7.97
CA PRO A 18 0.40 29.33 7.46
C PRO A 18 1.47 29.69 6.39
N ASN A 19 1.23 29.28 5.14
CA ASN A 19 2.01 29.79 4.02
C ASN A 19 1.02 30.09 2.87
N PRO A 20 1.08 31.27 2.19
CA PRO A 20 0.12 31.64 1.18
C PRO A 20 0.33 30.80 -0.07
N GLU A 21 -0.52 29.81 -0.26
CA GLU A 21 -0.57 28.96 -1.45
C GLU A 21 -1.27 29.64 -2.64
N PRO A 22 -0.94 29.21 -3.88
CA PRO A 22 -1.45 29.85 -5.09
C PRO A 22 -2.95 29.60 -5.22
N SER A 23 -3.70 30.71 -5.25
CA SER A 23 -5.09 30.89 -5.70
C SER A 23 -5.97 29.63 -5.75
N ARG A 24 -6.62 29.30 -4.62
CA ARG A 24 -7.88 28.55 -4.66
C ARG A 24 -8.83 29.34 -5.59
N ARG A 25 -9.24 28.72 -6.70
CA ARG A 25 -10.35 29.27 -7.46
C ARG A 25 -11.53 29.33 -6.51
N PRO A 26 -12.28 30.45 -6.44
CA PRO A 26 -13.41 30.56 -5.54
C PRO A 26 -14.39 29.42 -5.81
N ASP A 27 -14.91 28.81 -4.73
CA ASP A 27 -15.95 27.79 -4.84
C ASP A 27 -17.13 28.40 -5.61
N LEU A 28 -17.44 27.81 -6.75
CA LEU A 28 -18.58 28.22 -7.56
C LEU A 28 -19.84 27.61 -6.95
N LEU A 29 -20.85 28.44 -6.66
CA LEU A 29 -22.17 27.96 -6.25
C LEU A 29 -22.98 27.59 -7.49
N ILE A 30 -23.42 26.35 -7.58
CA ILE A 30 -24.20 25.83 -8.71
C ILE A 30 -25.52 25.26 -8.19
N PRO A 31 -26.64 25.53 -8.89
CA PRO A 31 -27.92 24.91 -8.56
C PRO A 31 -27.82 23.37 -8.58
N VAL A 32 -28.31 22.71 -7.52
CA VAL A 32 -28.27 21.23 -7.36
C VAL A 32 -28.87 20.51 -8.56
N GLU A 33 -29.88 21.12 -9.19
CA GLU A 33 -30.60 20.58 -10.35
C GLU A 33 -29.73 20.51 -11.63
N LYS A 34 -28.69 21.31 -11.74
CA LYS A 34 -27.75 21.31 -12.86
C LYS A 34 -26.63 20.28 -12.70
N VAL A 35 -26.53 19.64 -11.52
CA VAL A 35 -25.50 18.67 -11.23
C VAL A 35 -26.04 17.25 -11.43
N VAL A 36 -25.34 16.49 -12.26
CA VAL A 36 -25.73 15.10 -12.64
C VAL A 36 -24.70 14.08 -12.16
N PRO A 37 -25.13 12.90 -11.72
CA PRO A 37 -24.21 11.86 -11.31
C PRO A 37 -23.47 11.28 -12.51
N ASN A 38 -22.24 10.80 -12.31
CA ASN A 38 -21.51 10.08 -13.32
C ASN A 38 -22.04 8.64 -13.42
N PRO A 39 -22.50 8.15 -14.60
CA PRO A 39 -23.01 6.80 -14.79
C PRO A 39 -21.97 5.70 -14.55
N ASP A 40 -20.68 6.02 -14.73
CA ASP A 40 -19.56 5.09 -14.58
C ASP A 40 -18.99 5.05 -13.14
N GLN A 41 -19.65 5.67 -12.18
CA GLN A 41 -19.24 5.63 -10.77
C GLN A 41 -19.27 4.18 -10.24
N PRO A 42 -18.17 3.69 -9.67
CA PRO A 42 -18.06 2.32 -9.17
C PRO A 42 -18.96 2.06 -7.94
N ARG A 43 -19.31 3.11 -7.18
CA ARG A 43 -20.12 3.01 -5.98
C ARG A 43 -21.60 3.29 -6.28
N ARG A 44 -22.42 2.23 -6.31
CA ARG A 44 -23.86 2.34 -6.55
C ARG A 44 -24.73 2.19 -5.29
N SER A 45 -24.18 1.66 -4.20
CA SER A 45 -24.92 1.43 -2.95
C SER A 45 -24.41 2.33 -1.81
N PHE A 46 -25.36 3.05 -1.22
CA PHE A 46 -25.17 3.82 0.00
C PHE A 46 -26.20 3.35 1.01
N THR A 47 -25.83 3.16 2.28
CA THR A 47 -26.82 2.91 3.33
C THR A 47 -27.61 4.18 3.59
N GLN A 48 -28.93 4.06 3.66
CA GLN A 48 -29.82 5.19 3.84
C GLN A 48 -29.49 5.95 5.14
N GLU A 49 -29.18 5.22 6.21
CA GLU A 49 -28.82 5.79 7.52
C GLU A 49 -27.60 6.73 7.43
N GLN A 50 -26.56 6.34 6.68
CA GLN A 50 -25.36 7.17 6.50
C GLN A 50 -25.63 8.43 5.64
N LEU A 51 -26.58 8.36 4.70
CA LEU A 51 -27.00 9.51 3.92
C LEU A 51 -27.82 10.48 4.75
N ASP A 52 -28.72 9.98 5.59
CA ASP A 52 -29.58 10.79 6.46
C ASP A 52 -28.76 11.50 7.55
N GLU A 53 -27.73 10.85 8.09
CA GLU A 53 -26.79 11.47 9.03
C GLU A 53 -26.00 12.59 8.36
N LEU A 54 -25.48 12.35 7.16
CA LEU A 54 -24.77 13.36 6.38
C LEU A 54 -25.68 14.52 5.98
N ALA A 55 -26.95 14.24 5.62
CA ALA A 55 -27.93 15.26 5.26
C ALA A 55 -28.22 16.21 6.44
N ARG A 56 -28.38 15.66 7.64
CA ARG A 56 -28.54 16.48 8.87
C ARG A 56 -27.34 17.37 9.14
N SER A 57 -26.13 16.84 8.98
CA SER A 57 -24.90 17.63 9.12
C SER A 57 -24.81 18.76 8.08
N ILE A 58 -25.22 18.47 6.82
CA ILE A 58 -25.23 19.45 5.74
C ILE A 58 -26.33 20.51 5.96
N GLU A 59 -27.46 20.14 6.53
CA GLU A 59 -28.54 21.08 6.88
C GLU A 59 -28.09 22.10 7.93
N GLU A 60 -27.29 21.66 8.92
CA GLU A 60 -26.80 22.51 10.00
C GLU A 60 -25.60 23.38 9.61
N LYS A 61 -24.64 22.82 8.85
CA LYS A 61 -23.31 23.42 8.63
C LYS A 61 -23.03 23.77 7.17
N GLY A 62 -23.94 23.40 6.25
CA GLY A 62 -23.67 23.45 4.81
C GLY A 62 -22.65 22.39 4.35
N ILE A 63 -22.29 22.46 3.09
CA ILE A 63 -21.24 21.64 2.51
C ILE A 63 -19.89 22.33 2.76
N ILE A 64 -19.11 21.80 3.72
CA ILE A 64 -17.80 22.35 4.08
C ILE A 64 -16.76 22.09 3.00
N GLN A 65 -16.77 20.88 2.43
CA GLN A 65 -15.86 20.48 1.36
C GLN A 65 -16.60 20.49 0.03
N PRO A 66 -16.24 21.34 -0.94
CA PRO A 66 -16.93 21.45 -2.22
C PRO A 66 -16.85 20.15 -3.03
N LEU A 67 -17.79 19.95 -3.94
CA LEU A 67 -17.78 18.86 -4.90
C LEU A 67 -16.81 19.18 -6.03
N ILE A 68 -16.24 18.16 -6.66
CA ILE A 68 -15.49 18.34 -7.90
C ILE A 68 -16.40 17.95 -9.06
N VAL A 69 -16.58 18.87 -10.00
CA VAL A 69 -17.44 18.70 -11.16
C VAL A 69 -16.71 19.11 -12.44
N ARG A 70 -17.18 18.58 -13.59
CA ARG A 70 -16.77 19.05 -14.92
C ARG A 70 -17.98 19.54 -15.71
N GLU A 71 -17.76 20.41 -16.66
CA GLU A 71 -18.81 20.81 -17.60
C GLU A 71 -19.13 19.70 -18.60
N LYS A 72 -20.43 19.45 -18.81
CA LYS A 72 -20.93 18.49 -19.79
C LYS A 72 -22.18 19.06 -20.46
N GLY A 73 -21.99 19.82 -21.51
CA GLY A 73 -23.08 20.57 -22.14
C GLY A 73 -23.67 21.64 -21.20
N ASP A 74 -24.97 21.61 -20.96
CA ASP A 74 -25.67 22.55 -20.08
C ASP A 74 -25.70 22.09 -18.60
N SER A 75 -25.03 21.00 -18.25
CA SER A 75 -25.02 20.41 -16.92
C SER A 75 -23.59 20.20 -16.42
N TYR A 76 -23.48 19.89 -15.12
CA TYR A 76 -22.21 19.62 -14.46
C TYR A 76 -22.18 18.16 -13.99
N GLU A 77 -21.26 17.37 -14.50
CA GLU A 77 -21.09 15.97 -14.11
C GLU A 77 -20.19 15.83 -12.89
N ILE A 78 -20.62 15.06 -11.90
CA ILE A 78 -19.86 14.83 -10.67
C ILE A 78 -18.65 13.95 -10.96
N VAL A 79 -17.46 14.48 -10.66
CA VAL A 79 -16.20 13.73 -10.67
C VAL A 79 -15.94 13.11 -9.30
N ALA A 80 -16.12 13.89 -8.22
CA ALA A 80 -15.99 13.42 -6.86
C ALA A 80 -17.00 14.10 -5.92
N GLY A 81 -17.48 13.36 -4.91
CA GLY A 81 -18.39 13.89 -3.89
C GLY A 81 -19.87 13.53 -4.07
N GLU A 82 -20.20 12.43 -4.76
CA GLU A 82 -21.60 12.00 -4.98
C GLU A 82 -22.43 11.85 -3.70
N ARG A 83 -21.83 11.36 -2.59
CA ARG A 83 -22.52 11.27 -1.29
C ARG A 83 -23.00 12.64 -0.81
N ARG A 84 -22.15 13.67 -0.96
CA ARG A 84 -22.48 15.06 -0.57
C ARG A 84 -23.61 15.61 -1.42
N TRP A 85 -23.60 15.34 -2.72
CA TRP A 85 -24.68 15.72 -3.63
C TRP A 85 -26.01 15.06 -3.26
N ARG A 86 -26.05 13.75 -3.01
CA ARG A 86 -27.25 13.05 -2.59
C ARG A 86 -27.77 13.56 -1.23
N ALA A 87 -26.86 13.77 -0.29
CA ALA A 87 -27.22 14.31 1.02
C ALA A 87 -27.72 15.76 0.91
N ALA A 88 -27.17 16.60 0.02
CA ALA A 88 -27.65 17.94 -0.26
C ALA A 88 -29.07 17.95 -0.83
N GLN A 89 -29.42 16.98 -1.68
CA GLN A 89 -30.78 16.82 -2.19
C GLN A 89 -31.76 16.44 -1.05
N ILE A 90 -31.37 15.56 -0.15
CA ILE A 90 -32.16 15.19 1.04
C ILE A 90 -32.37 16.42 1.96
N ALA A 91 -31.29 17.19 2.17
CA ALA A 91 -31.30 18.45 2.92
C ALA A 91 -31.98 19.61 2.19
N LYS A 92 -32.51 19.40 0.97
CA LYS A 92 -33.21 20.39 0.14
C LYS A 92 -32.41 21.68 -0.09
N LEU A 93 -31.09 21.57 -0.25
CA LEU A 93 -30.27 22.72 -0.64
C LEU A 93 -30.57 23.11 -2.10
N HIS A 94 -30.66 24.39 -2.37
CA HIS A 94 -30.86 24.92 -3.73
C HIS A 94 -29.54 25.05 -4.51
N GLU A 95 -28.45 25.38 -3.81
CA GLU A 95 -27.13 25.56 -4.39
C GLU A 95 -26.08 24.80 -3.59
N ILE A 96 -25.05 24.34 -4.28
CA ILE A 96 -23.92 23.60 -3.68
C ILE A 96 -22.60 24.18 -4.14
N PRO A 97 -21.60 24.24 -3.23
CA PRO A 97 -20.26 24.69 -3.60
C PRO A 97 -19.55 23.59 -4.41
N VAL A 98 -18.99 24.00 -5.55
CA VAL A 98 -18.27 23.10 -6.46
C VAL A 98 -16.93 23.68 -6.89
N ILE A 99 -16.00 22.82 -7.20
CA ILE A 99 -14.76 23.12 -7.90
C ILE A 99 -14.91 22.63 -9.33
N LEU A 100 -14.90 23.55 -10.28
CA LEU A 100 -14.95 23.21 -11.69
C LEU A 100 -13.56 22.80 -12.16
N ARG A 101 -13.47 21.62 -12.81
CA ARG A 101 -12.25 21.12 -13.44
C ARG A 101 -12.54 20.72 -14.88
N ASP A 102 -11.57 20.98 -15.71
CA ASP A 102 -11.60 20.55 -17.12
C ASP A 102 -10.94 19.17 -17.20
N TYR A 103 -11.73 18.13 -16.91
CA TYR A 103 -11.30 16.73 -16.99
C TYR A 103 -11.91 16.06 -18.23
N ASP A 104 -11.09 15.32 -18.95
CA ASP A 104 -11.59 14.40 -19.98
C ASP A 104 -12.21 13.14 -19.34
N ASP A 105 -12.87 12.29 -20.15
CA ASP A 105 -13.52 11.08 -19.66
C ASP A 105 -12.53 10.11 -19.01
N THR A 106 -11.29 10.10 -19.48
CA THR A 106 -10.21 9.26 -18.98
C THR A 106 -9.76 9.73 -17.60
N GLU A 107 -9.55 11.03 -17.44
CA GLU A 107 -9.16 11.65 -16.16
C GLU A 107 -10.26 11.51 -15.11
N VAL A 108 -11.53 11.65 -15.50
CA VAL A 108 -12.67 11.42 -14.59
C VAL A 108 -12.70 9.99 -14.07
N LEU A 109 -12.50 9.01 -14.96
CA LEU A 109 -12.45 7.60 -14.56
C LEU A 109 -11.24 7.31 -13.65
N GLU A 110 -10.08 7.92 -13.93
CA GLU A 110 -8.89 7.81 -13.10
C GLU A 110 -9.16 8.33 -11.68
N VAL A 111 -9.71 9.53 -11.54
CA VAL A 111 -10.07 10.14 -10.25
C VAL A 111 -11.07 9.27 -9.49
N ALA A 112 -12.09 8.74 -10.16
CA ALA A 112 -13.10 7.88 -9.54
C ALA A 112 -12.49 6.58 -8.98
N ILE A 113 -11.54 5.97 -9.68
CA ILE A 113 -10.83 4.77 -9.20
C ILE A 113 -9.93 5.12 -8.02
N ILE A 114 -9.22 6.25 -8.06
CA ILE A 114 -8.35 6.71 -6.96
C ILE A 114 -9.18 6.99 -5.71
N GLU A 115 -10.30 7.73 -5.82
CA GLU A 115 -11.21 7.97 -4.70
C GLU A 115 -11.70 6.65 -4.08
N ASN A 116 -12.07 5.70 -4.93
CA ASN A 116 -12.52 4.38 -4.47
C ASN A 116 -11.42 3.61 -3.73
N ILE A 117 -10.16 3.66 -4.20
CA ILE A 117 -9.01 3.00 -3.52
C ILE A 117 -8.71 3.64 -2.16
N GLN A 118 -8.95 4.93 -1.98
CA GLN A 118 -8.70 5.64 -0.71
C GLN A 118 -9.74 5.36 0.39
N ARG A 119 -10.74 4.57 0.12
CA ARG A 119 -11.75 4.22 1.11
C ARG A 119 -11.18 3.34 2.21
N ALA A 120 -11.56 3.63 3.45
CA ALA A 120 -11.10 2.89 4.64
C ALA A 120 -11.71 1.48 4.77
N ASP A 121 -12.79 1.19 4.06
CA ASP A 121 -13.57 -0.05 4.14
C ASP A 121 -13.29 -1.07 3.01
N LEU A 122 -12.25 -0.80 2.18
CA LEU A 122 -11.87 -1.72 1.11
C LEU A 122 -11.22 -3.01 1.64
N ASN A 123 -11.61 -4.13 1.05
CA ASN A 123 -10.87 -5.36 1.26
C ASN A 123 -9.60 -5.41 0.36
N PRO A 124 -8.60 -6.23 0.71
CA PRO A 124 -7.34 -6.29 -0.03
C PRO A 124 -7.46 -6.69 -1.50
N VAL A 125 -8.50 -7.44 -1.87
CA VAL A 125 -8.73 -7.87 -3.25
C VAL A 125 -9.31 -6.71 -4.07
N GLU A 126 -10.24 -5.95 -3.51
CA GLU A 126 -10.79 -4.75 -4.15
C GLU A 126 -9.71 -3.67 -4.34
N GLU A 127 -8.88 -3.44 -3.33
CA GLU A 127 -7.76 -2.51 -3.42
C GLU A 127 -6.78 -2.95 -4.54
N ALA A 128 -6.45 -4.24 -4.61
CA ALA A 128 -5.61 -4.80 -5.66
C ALA A 128 -6.24 -4.63 -7.07
N ALA A 129 -7.54 -4.85 -7.19
CA ALA A 129 -8.27 -4.68 -8.45
C ALA A 129 -8.25 -3.21 -8.91
N GLY A 130 -8.39 -2.26 -8.00
CA GLY A 130 -8.25 -0.83 -8.29
C GLY A 130 -6.86 -0.48 -8.82
N TYR A 131 -5.78 -0.97 -8.17
CA TYR A 131 -4.41 -0.77 -8.68
C TYR A 131 -4.21 -1.40 -10.06
N ARG A 132 -4.75 -2.59 -10.29
CA ARG A 132 -4.69 -3.25 -11.60
C ARG A 132 -5.37 -2.39 -12.67
N GLN A 133 -6.55 -1.86 -12.39
CA GLN A 133 -7.26 -0.98 -13.33
C GLN A 133 -6.47 0.30 -13.66
N LEU A 134 -5.83 0.93 -12.66
CA LEU A 134 -4.99 2.10 -12.89
C LEU A 134 -3.76 1.77 -13.75
N MET A 135 -3.18 0.59 -13.60
CA MET A 135 -2.06 0.16 -14.42
C MET A 135 -2.49 -0.18 -15.85
N ASP A 136 -3.58 -0.93 -16.02
CA ASP A 136 -3.98 -1.46 -17.33
C ASP A 136 -4.64 -0.37 -18.20
N LYS A 137 -5.46 0.53 -17.61
CA LYS A 137 -6.17 1.57 -18.36
C LYS A 137 -5.36 2.84 -18.58
N PHE A 138 -4.51 3.21 -17.61
CA PHE A 138 -3.79 4.50 -17.62
C PHE A 138 -2.28 4.36 -17.71
N GLY A 139 -1.75 3.12 -17.76
CA GLY A 139 -0.33 2.85 -17.92
C GLY A 139 0.53 3.25 -16.72
N HIS A 140 -0.07 3.39 -15.53
CA HIS A 140 0.69 3.72 -14.32
C HIS A 140 1.59 2.58 -13.89
N THR A 141 2.80 2.92 -13.43
CA THR A 141 3.71 1.96 -12.82
C THR A 141 3.41 1.80 -11.32
N GLN A 142 3.76 0.64 -10.75
CA GLN A 142 3.62 0.40 -9.30
C GLN A 142 4.36 1.46 -8.45
N GLU A 143 5.44 2.01 -8.98
CA GLU A 143 6.25 3.03 -8.34
C GLU A 143 5.52 4.37 -8.28
N LYS A 144 4.99 4.83 -9.43
CA LYS A 144 4.17 6.06 -9.50
C LYS A 144 2.91 5.98 -8.65
N LEU A 145 2.23 4.82 -8.63
CA LEU A 145 1.08 4.60 -7.75
C LEU A 145 1.48 4.63 -6.28
N GLY A 146 2.64 4.07 -5.93
CA GLY A 146 3.18 4.12 -4.58
C GLY A 146 3.43 5.54 -4.10
N GLU A 147 4.12 6.35 -4.90
CA GLU A 147 4.38 7.76 -4.62
C GLU A 147 3.08 8.56 -4.44
N ALA A 148 2.14 8.43 -5.39
CA ALA A 148 0.89 9.17 -5.38
C ALA A 148 -0.01 8.81 -4.19
N LEU A 149 -0.07 7.54 -3.80
CA LEU A 149 -0.99 7.04 -2.76
C LEU A 149 -0.32 6.90 -1.38
N GLY A 150 0.94 7.31 -1.24
CA GLY A 150 1.70 7.19 0.02
C GLY A 150 1.93 5.74 0.43
N LYS A 151 2.03 4.82 -0.54
CA LYS A 151 2.28 3.39 -0.31
C LYS A 151 3.65 2.97 -0.86
N SER A 152 4.27 1.95 -0.26
CA SER A 152 5.49 1.41 -0.84
C SER A 152 5.19 0.62 -2.13
N ARG A 153 6.12 0.64 -3.10
CA ARG A 153 6.04 -0.21 -4.30
C ARG A 153 5.84 -1.69 -3.94
N SER A 154 6.52 -2.15 -2.89
CA SER A 154 6.41 -3.54 -2.43
C SER A 154 5.02 -3.87 -1.85
N TYR A 155 4.35 -2.91 -1.24
CA TYR A 155 2.97 -3.05 -0.78
C TYR A 155 2.02 -3.30 -1.97
N ILE A 156 2.08 -2.44 -2.99
CA ILE A 156 1.26 -2.56 -4.20
C ILE A 156 1.56 -3.88 -4.94
N ALA A 157 2.83 -4.23 -5.10
CA ALA A 157 3.23 -5.49 -5.73
C ALA A 157 2.66 -6.72 -4.99
N ASN A 158 2.68 -6.71 -3.65
CA ASN A 158 2.12 -7.79 -2.84
C ASN A 158 0.61 -7.89 -2.97
N LEU A 159 -0.11 -6.77 -3.02
CA LEU A 159 -1.56 -6.77 -3.24
C LEU A 159 -1.92 -7.29 -4.65
N LEU A 160 -1.24 -6.81 -5.69
CA LEU A 160 -1.47 -7.27 -7.06
C LEU A 160 -1.29 -8.79 -7.22
N ARG A 161 -0.38 -9.39 -6.45
CA ARG A 161 -0.20 -10.85 -6.44
C ARG A 161 -1.40 -11.60 -5.89
N LEU A 162 -2.24 -10.99 -5.04
CA LEU A 162 -3.46 -11.62 -4.52
C LEU A 162 -4.46 -11.94 -5.63
N LEU A 163 -4.48 -11.14 -6.71
CA LEU A 163 -5.34 -11.37 -7.87
C LEU A 163 -4.96 -12.64 -8.67
N ASN A 164 -3.78 -13.19 -8.43
CA ASN A 164 -3.35 -14.46 -9.06
C ASN A 164 -3.83 -15.69 -8.29
N LEU A 165 -4.44 -15.52 -7.12
CA LEU A 165 -5.03 -16.62 -6.36
C LEU A 165 -6.33 -17.11 -7.03
N PRO A 166 -6.70 -18.39 -6.87
CA PRO A 166 -7.99 -18.90 -7.29
C PRO A 166 -9.16 -18.11 -6.67
N GLN A 167 -10.30 -18.07 -7.37
CA GLN A 167 -11.45 -17.26 -6.96
C GLN A 167 -11.98 -17.63 -5.56
N ASP A 168 -12.04 -18.91 -5.23
CA ASP A 168 -12.45 -19.39 -3.90
C ASP A 168 -11.60 -18.83 -2.75
N VAL A 169 -10.29 -18.67 -2.97
CA VAL A 169 -9.37 -18.06 -1.99
C VAL A 169 -9.59 -16.55 -1.91
N GLN A 170 -9.83 -15.90 -3.06
CA GLN A 170 -10.18 -14.48 -3.10
C GLN A 170 -11.50 -14.21 -2.35
N ASP A 171 -12.50 -15.07 -2.51
CA ASP A 171 -13.79 -14.97 -1.82
C ASP A 171 -13.63 -15.09 -0.28
N LEU A 172 -12.73 -15.97 0.18
CA LEU A 172 -12.40 -16.09 1.61
C LEU A 172 -11.70 -14.84 2.14
N LEU A 173 -10.88 -14.17 1.31
CA LEU A 173 -10.26 -12.89 1.67
C LEU A 173 -11.31 -11.78 1.75
N GLN A 174 -12.21 -11.69 0.77
CA GLN A 174 -13.30 -10.71 0.76
C GLN A 174 -14.25 -10.89 1.95
N ALA A 175 -14.52 -12.14 2.34
CA ALA A 175 -15.32 -12.48 3.50
C ALA A 175 -14.59 -12.25 4.85
N GLY A 176 -13.31 -11.83 4.83
CA GLY A 176 -12.51 -11.64 6.04
C GLY A 176 -12.12 -12.92 6.76
N LYS A 177 -12.36 -14.10 6.19
CA LYS A 177 -11.98 -15.42 6.75
C LYS A 177 -10.48 -15.69 6.64
N LEU A 178 -9.82 -15.04 5.69
CA LEU A 178 -8.37 -15.03 5.52
C LEU A 178 -7.85 -13.61 5.58
N SER A 179 -6.66 -13.41 6.17
CA SER A 179 -5.96 -12.13 6.08
C SER A 179 -5.06 -12.06 4.85
N ALA A 180 -4.66 -10.85 4.45
CA ALA A 180 -3.66 -10.65 3.39
C ALA A 180 -2.33 -11.38 3.65
N GLY A 181 -1.97 -11.59 4.93
CA GLY A 181 -0.80 -12.36 5.35
C GLY A 181 -0.93 -13.84 4.99
N HIS A 182 -2.09 -14.47 5.29
CA HIS A 182 -2.39 -15.85 4.90
C HIS A 182 -2.36 -16.01 3.38
N ALA A 183 -3.01 -15.11 2.66
CA ALA A 183 -3.05 -15.14 1.21
C ALA A 183 -1.65 -15.05 0.57
N ARG A 184 -0.77 -14.19 1.09
CA ARG A 184 0.63 -14.12 0.60
C ARG A 184 1.39 -15.44 0.76
N ALA A 185 1.18 -16.14 1.88
CA ALA A 185 1.77 -17.46 2.09
C ALA A 185 1.24 -18.49 1.07
N LEU A 186 -0.08 -18.43 0.77
CA LEU A 186 -0.74 -19.33 -0.16
C LEU A 186 -0.33 -19.13 -1.62
N ILE A 187 0.05 -17.91 -2.05
CA ILE A 187 0.54 -17.62 -3.41
C ILE A 187 1.73 -18.51 -3.80
N THR A 188 2.52 -18.93 -2.83
CA THR A 188 3.72 -19.72 -3.08
C THR A 188 3.47 -21.23 -3.12
N SER A 189 2.25 -21.68 -2.88
CA SER A 189 1.81 -23.07 -2.84
C SER A 189 1.31 -23.56 -4.20
N ASP A 190 1.50 -24.85 -4.48
CA ASP A 190 0.96 -25.50 -5.67
C ASP A 190 -0.56 -25.75 -5.59
N ASN A 191 -1.12 -25.81 -4.36
CA ASN A 191 -2.53 -26.06 -4.11
C ASN A 191 -3.15 -25.04 -3.14
N PRO A 192 -3.27 -23.76 -3.52
CA PRO A 192 -3.71 -22.68 -2.63
C PRO A 192 -5.12 -22.89 -2.09
N SER A 193 -6.06 -23.41 -2.87
CA SER A 193 -7.46 -23.65 -2.46
C SER A 193 -7.58 -24.68 -1.34
N VAL A 194 -6.85 -25.79 -1.45
CA VAL A 194 -6.87 -26.85 -0.43
C VAL A 194 -6.26 -26.35 0.88
N LEU A 195 -5.14 -25.64 0.79
CA LEU A 195 -4.50 -25.07 1.97
C LEU A 195 -5.34 -23.94 2.60
N ALA A 196 -6.01 -23.10 1.79
CA ALA A 196 -6.92 -22.08 2.29
C ALA A 196 -8.05 -22.69 3.14
N ALA A 197 -8.65 -23.79 2.68
CA ALA A 197 -9.68 -24.51 3.43
C ALA A 197 -9.13 -25.06 4.77
N GLN A 198 -7.91 -25.60 4.77
CA GLN A 198 -7.27 -26.11 6.00
C GLN A 198 -6.95 -24.95 6.98
N VAL A 199 -6.47 -23.81 6.47
CA VAL A 199 -6.17 -22.62 7.28
C VAL A 199 -7.44 -22.11 7.96
N VAL A 200 -8.55 -22.01 7.23
CA VAL A 200 -9.83 -21.56 7.78
C VAL A 200 -10.40 -22.55 8.78
N ALA A 201 -10.37 -23.85 8.47
CA ALA A 201 -10.89 -24.90 9.35
C ALA A 201 -10.07 -25.06 10.66
N GLY A 202 -8.74 -24.92 10.55
CA GLY A 202 -7.82 -25.03 11.68
C GLY A 202 -7.58 -23.73 12.45
N GLY A 203 -8.06 -22.59 11.99
CA GLY A 203 -7.79 -21.29 12.59
C GLY A 203 -6.29 -20.99 12.66
N LEU A 204 -5.53 -21.39 11.65
CA LEU A 204 -4.07 -21.33 11.66
C LEU A 204 -3.55 -19.89 11.57
N SER A 205 -2.43 -19.64 12.22
CA SER A 205 -1.72 -18.36 12.10
C SER A 205 -0.98 -18.23 10.76
N VAL A 206 -0.61 -17.00 10.37
CA VAL A 206 0.17 -16.74 9.15
C VAL A 206 1.47 -17.57 9.13
N ARG A 207 2.16 -17.69 10.27
CA ARG A 207 3.42 -18.48 10.37
C ARG A 207 3.20 -19.97 10.16
N GLU A 208 2.10 -20.50 10.64
CA GLU A 208 1.73 -21.91 10.42
C GLU A 208 1.35 -22.15 8.97
N THR A 209 0.61 -21.21 8.37
CA THR A 209 0.29 -21.23 6.94
C THR A 209 1.54 -21.19 6.07
N GLU A 210 2.53 -20.35 6.40
CA GLU A 210 3.82 -20.31 5.69
C GLU A 210 4.57 -21.65 5.79
N LYS A 211 4.56 -22.29 6.96
CA LYS A 211 5.16 -23.63 7.14
C LYS A 211 4.45 -24.66 6.27
N LEU A 212 3.11 -24.69 6.28
CA LEU A 212 2.33 -25.63 5.47
C LEU A 212 2.55 -25.40 3.96
N ALA A 213 2.56 -24.16 3.51
CA ALA A 213 2.80 -23.82 2.10
C ALA A 213 4.20 -24.22 1.64
N ASN A 214 5.18 -24.27 2.55
CA ASN A 214 6.55 -24.70 2.25
C ASN A 214 6.75 -26.23 2.36
N LEU A 215 5.92 -26.96 3.11
CA LEU A 215 6.01 -28.42 3.23
C LEU A 215 5.66 -29.15 1.92
N GLY A 216 4.86 -28.53 1.05
CA GLY A 216 4.50 -29.08 -0.28
C GLY A 216 5.52 -28.86 -1.38
N LYS A 217 6.54 -28.04 -1.16
CA LYS A 217 7.60 -27.85 -2.14
C LYS A 217 8.64 -28.96 -1.98
N PRO A 218 8.94 -29.74 -3.05
CA PRO A 218 10.16 -30.52 -3.03
C PRO A 218 11.29 -29.52 -2.70
N GLU A 219 12.13 -29.89 -1.75
CA GLU A 219 13.31 -29.10 -1.37
C GLU A 219 14.14 -28.81 -2.64
N THR A 220 13.73 -27.83 -3.44
CA THR A 220 14.64 -27.21 -4.39
C THR A 220 15.67 -26.52 -3.53
N ASN A 221 16.77 -27.19 -3.29
CA ASN A 221 18.01 -26.66 -2.76
C ASN A 221 17.93 -25.18 -2.34
N LYS A 222 17.25 -24.84 -1.22
CA LYS A 222 17.82 -23.80 -0.39
C LYS A 222 19.23 -24.27 -0.19
N ALA A 223 20.18 -23.63 -0.87
CA ALA A 223 21.59 -23.81 -0.58
C ALA A 223 21.65 -23.94 0.94
N LYS A 224 21.91 -25.15 1.40
CA LYS A 224 22.11 -25.43 2.83
C LYS A 224 22.95 -24.27 3.29
N LYS A 225 22.47 -23.49 4.27
CA LYS A 225 23.40 -22.61 5.00
C LYS A 225 24.63 -23.48 5.14
N PRO A 226 25.78 -23.04 4.61
CA PRO A 226 26.96 -23.93 4.61
C PRO A 226 27.01 -24.48 5.99
N LYS A 227 26.96 -25.84 6.11
CA LYS A 227 27.31 -26.51 7.36
C LYS A 227 28.54 -25.75 7.80
N LEU A 228 28.56 -25.27 9.03
CA LEU A 228 29.78 -24.73 9.61
C LEU A 228 30.85 -25.80 9.33
N GLN A 229 31.61 -25.58 8.25
CA GLN A 229 32.76 -26.36 7.95
C GLN A 229 33.63 -26.24 9.19
N GLU A 230 34.15 -27.32 9.67
CA GLU A 230 35.06 -27.29 10.78
C GLU A 230 36.19 -26.38 10.37
N LYS A 231 36.19 -25.17 10.94
CA LYS A 231 37.24 -24.17 10.70
C LYS A 231 38.56 -24.81 11.07
N ASP A 232 39.56 -24.63 10.25
CA ASP A 232 40.93 -25.04 10.54
C ASP A 232 41.37 -24.55 11.92
N ALA A 233 42.18 -25.32 12.61
CA ALA A 233 42.64 -25.03 13.95
C ALA A 233 43.36 -23.66 14.01
N ASP A 234 44.11 -23.35 12.96
CA ASP A 234 44.82 -22.06 12.85
C ASP A 234 43.85 -20.86 12.70
N THR A 235 42.81 -21.02 11.93
CA THR A 235 41.75 -19.98 11.79
C THR A 235 41.02 -19.73 13.12
N ARG A 236 40.74 -20.79 13.89
CA ARG A 236 40.14 -20.65 15.24
C ARG A 236 41.05 -19.98 16.24
N ALA A 237 42.35 -20.28 16.21
CA ALA A 237 43.34 -19.62 17.06
C ALA A 237 43.42 -18.14 16.75
N LEU A 238 43.44 -17.76 15.44
CA LEU A 238 43.47 -16.38 14.97
C LEU A 238 42.20 -15.61 15.35
N GLU A 239 41.02 -16.23 15.25
CA GLU A 239 39.75 -15.66 15.73
C GLU A 239 39.78 -15.38 17.24
N GLY A 240 40.36 -16.30 18.01
CA GLY A 240 40.51 -16.18 19.46
C GLY A 240 41.42 -15.00 19.85
N ASP A 241 42.58 -14.93 19.21
CA ASP A 241 43.59 -13.90 19.47
C ASP A 241 43.08 -12.51 19.09
N LEU A 242 42.45 -12.38 17.91
CA LEU A 242 41.84 -11.14 17.46
C LEU A 242 40.68 -10.69 18.37
N SER A 243 39.83 -11.66 18.76
CA SER A 243 38.70 -11.37 19.66
C SER A 243 39.18 -10.92 21.05
N ALA A 244 40.25 -11.52 21.57
CA ALA A 244 40.86 -11.14 22.86
C ALA A 244 41.51 -9.75 22.77
N THR A 245 42.19 -9.47 21.67
CA THR A 245 42.89 -8.20 21.47
C THR A 245 41.93 -7.03 21.27
N LEU A 246 40.86 -7.25 20.52
CA LEU A 246 39.88 -6.21 20.21
C LEU A 246 38.76 -6.09 21.26
N GLY A 247 38.62 -7.06 22.15
CA GLY A 247 37.47 -7.15 23.07
C GLY A 247 36.11 -7.29 22.37
N MET A 248 36.09 -7.69 21.08
CA MET A 248 34.94 -7.81 20.21
C MET A 248 34.91 -9.22 19.57
N ASN A 249 33.72 -9.65 19.15
CA ASN A 249 33.59 -10.96 18.50
C ASN A 249 34.06 -10.88 17.05
N VAL A 250 35.14 -11.59 16.73
CA VAL A 250 35.72 -11.68 15.38
C VAL A 250 35.40 -13.03 14.76
N THR A 251 34.96 -13.03 13.50
CA THR A 251 34.70 -14.23 12.73
C THR A 251 35.41 -14.15 11.39
N ILE A 252 36.24 -15.16 11.08
CA ILE A 252 36.96 -15.27 9.81
C ILE A 252 36.31 -16.35 8.96
N THR A 253 36.03 -16.10 7.71
CA THR A 253 35.46 -17.04 6.77
C THR A 253 36.34 -17.16 5.55
N HIS A 254 36.90 -18.36 5.30
CA HIS A 254 37.63 -18.73 4.12
C HIS A 254 36.83 -19.72 3.27
N PRO A 255 36.68 -19.52 1.97
CA PRO A 255 36.23 -20.56 1.05
C PRO A 255 37.35 -21.61 0.86
N GLU A 256 37.01 -22.88 0.78
CA GLU A 256 38.00 -23.98 0.55
C GLU A 256 38.76 -23.72 -0.75
N GLY A 257 40.11 -23.68 -0.64
CA GLY A 257 41.00 -23.53 -1.81
C GLY A 257 41.12 -22.14 -2.39
N GLY A 258 40.62 -21.09 -1.72
CA GLY A 258 40.71 -19.70 -2.17
C GLY A 258 41.69 -18.88 -1.35
N ASP A 259 42.44 -17.99 -2.01
CA ASP A 259 43.36 -17.01 -1.36
C ASP A 259 42.62 -15.78 -0.81
N SER A 260 41.27 -15.76 -0.87
CA SER A 260 40.43 -14.65 -0.40
C SER A 260 39.50 -15.09 0.72
N GLY A 261 39.22 -14.19 1.65
CA GLY A 261 38.33 -14.45 2.76
C GLY A 261 37.64 -13.18 3.23
N SER A 262 36.76 -13.31 4.23
CA SER A 262 36.11 -12.19 4.89
C SER A 262 36.35 -12.25 6.41
N VAL A 263 36.62 -11.08 7.00
CA VAL A 263 36.65 -10.89 8.44
C VAL A 263 35.44 -10.09 8.86
N SER A 264 34.68 -10.62 9.80
CA SER A 264 33.50 -9.96 10.34
C SER A 264 33.69 -9.66 11.81
N ILE A 265 33.59 -8.39 12.20
CA ILE A 265 33.74 -7.94 13.59
C ILE A 265 32.39 -7.45 14.08
N ARG A 266 31.93 -7.98 15.21
CA ARG A 266 30.64 -7.61 15.79
C ARG A 266 30.87 -6.74 17.02
N TYR A 267 30.41 -5.50 16.96
CA TYR A 267 30.41 -4.53 18.07
C TYR A 267 29.05 -4.52 18.77
N LYS A 268 28.99 -4.07 20.04
CA LYS A 268 27.80 -4.00 20.88
C LYS A 268 27.23 -2.57 20.99
N ASP A 269 28.10 -1.57 20.93
CA ASP A 269 27.78 -0.15 21.10
C ASP A 269 28.63 0.74 20.17
N LEU A 270 28.28 2.02 20.10
CA LEU A 270 28.97 2.98 19.22
C LEU A 270 30.41 3.28 19.70
N GLU A 271 30.69 3.15 20.97
CA GLU A 271 32.05 3.36 21.53
C GLU A 271 33.01 2.30 20.99
N GLN A 272 32.57 1.04 20.94
CA GLN A 272 33.33 -0.05 20.32
C GLN A 272 33.52 0.15 18.80
N LEU A 273 32.52 0.72 18.11
CA LEU A 273 32.66 1.05 16.69
C LEU A 273 33.72 2.13 16.46
N ASP A 274 33.71 3.19 17.28
CA ASP A 274 34.72 4.28 17.20
C ASP A 274 36.12 3.77 17.49
N GLU A 275 36.27 2.92 18.49
CA GLU A 275 37.56 2.27 18.80
C GLU A 275 38.07 1.41 17.64
N LEU A 276 37.18 0.61 17.01
CA LEU A 276 37.50 -0.17 15.83
C LEU A 276 37.95 0.72 14.66
N CYS A 277 37.22 1.80 14.39
CA CYS A 277 37.58 2.77 13.36
C CYS A 277 38.96 3.42 13.63
N ARG A 278 39.24 3.73 14.89
CA ARG A 278 40.52 4.28 15.30
C ARG A 278 41.66 3.32 15.03
N ILE A 279 41.50 2.05 15.44
CA ILE A 279 42.51 0.99 15.23
C ILE A 279 42.77 0.79 13.72
N LEU A 280 41.71 0.65 12.93
CA LEU A 280 41.84 0.44 11.48
C LEU A 280 42.44 1.66 10.74
N SER A 281 42.20 2.87 11.23
CA SER A 281 42.78 4.11 10.67
C SER A 281 44.21 4.38 11.11
N SER A 282 44.68 3.79 12.22
CA SER A 282 46.04 3.98 12.74
C SER A 282 47.07 3.07 12.05
N VAL A 283 46.66 2.11 11.26
CA VAL A 283 47.53 1.22 10.47
C VAL A 283 47.78 1.89 9.10
N ARG A 284 48.77 2.78 9.06
CA ARG A 284 49.39 3.31 7.85
C ARG A 284 50.88 3.09 7.89
#